data_25291b0640c8d8d8b3ce33e5608f64b5
#
_entry.id   25291b0640c8d8d8b3ce33e5608f64b5
#
_cell.length_a   1.000
_cell.length_b   1.000
_cell.length_c   1.000
_cell.angle_alpha   90.00
_cell.angle_beta   90.00
_cell.angle_gamma   90.00
#
_symmetry.space_group_name_H-M   'P 1'
#
loop_
_entity.id
_entity.type
_entity.pdbx_description
1 polymer ?
#
loop_
_entity_poly.entity_id
_entity_poly.type
_entity_poly.pdbx_seq_one_letter_code
_entity_poly.pdbx_strand_id
1 'polypeptide(L)'
;MTDPHTPIADRVAELQRESASRLPADVRAAFDADLARATATGIPADVTAAGTAMPDGDVVDEGGHPTTLASVRAGRPAVVVFYRGAWCPYCNLTLRAYQETLVSELDVRGVALVAVSPQKPDGSLSMQQKNDLTYTVVSDPGNQIAGRLGILTATGKQARDAQMSLGLDLADINADGTHTLPFPTVVIVDAAGTIRWIDVHLDYTTRSEPAEILTAIDAVLANHHF
;
A
#
# COMPACT_ATOMS: atom_id res chain seq x y z
N MET A 1 -7.75 -23.49 2.73
CA MET A 1 -6.49 -22.79 2.34
C MET A 1 -6.68 -22.37 0.90
N THR A 2 -6.67 -21.07 0.64
CA THR A 2 -6.78 -20.54 -0.73
C THR A 2 -5.46 -20.85 -1.45
N ASP A 3 -5.52 -21.24 -2.72
CA ASP A 3 -4.33 -21.45 -3.55
C ASP A 3 -3.49 -20.15 -3.57
N PRO A 4 -2.19 -20.19 -3.23
CA PRO A 4 -1.33 -19.01 -3.25
C PRO A 4 -1.26 -18.32 -4.63
N HIS A 5 -1.54 -19.05 -5.70
CA HIS A 5 -1.58 -18.52 -7.07
C HIS A 5 -2.94 -17.93 -7.49
N THR A 6 -3.95 -17.95 -6.61
CA THR A 6 -5.22 -17.26 -6.88
C THR A 6 -4.98 -15.76 -7.03
N PRO A 7 -5.40 -15.11 -8.14
CA PRO A 7 -5.25 -13.67 -8.34
C PRO A 7 -5.81 -12.85 -7.17
N ILE A 8 -5.17 -11.73 -6.86
CA ILE A 8 -5.64 -10.81 -5.82
C ILE A 8 -7.06 -10.34 -6.14
N ALA A 9 -7.35 -10.06 -7.41
CA ALA A 9 -8.69 -9.64 -7.85
C ALA A 9 -9.77 -10.67 -7.49
N ASP A 10 -9.52 -11.97 -7.64
CA ASP A 10 -10.47 -13.03 -7.30
C ASP A 10 -10.68 -13.14 -5.78
N ARG A 11 -9.59 -13.05 -5.00
CA ARG A 11 -9.64 -13.02 -3.53
C ARG A 11 -10.41 -11.80 -3.01
N VAL A 12 -10.24 -10.64 -3.67
CA VAL A 12 -10.97 -9.41 -3.36
C VAL A 12 -12.46 -9.58 -3.67
N ALA A 13 -12.81 -10.17 -4.82
CA ALA A 13 -14.21 -10.41 -5.18
C ALA A 13 -14.91 -11.35 -4.19
N GLU A 14 -14.22 -12.35 -3.64
CA GLU A 14 -14.74 -13.19 -2.58
C GLU A 14 -14.96 -12.43 -1.28
N LEU A 15 -13.96 -11.65 -0.84
CA LEU A 15 -14.05 -10.79 0.34
C LEU A 15 -15.23 -9.80 0.23
N GLN A 16 -15.44 -9.20 -0.95
CA GLN A 16 -16.57 -8.29 -1.20
C GLN A 16 -17.91 -9.00 -1.08
N ARG A 17 -18.04 -10.20 -1.62
CA ARG A 17 -19.27 -11.02 -1.49
C ARG A 17 -19.58 -11.35 -0.02
N GLU A 18 -18.57 -11.72 0.75
CA GLU A 18 -18.73 -12.00 2.17
C GLU A 18 -19.09 -10.76 2.98
N SER A 19 -18.44 -9.64 2.73
CA SER A 19 -18.68 -8.38 3.44
C SER A 19 -20.01 -7.75 3.09
N ALA A 20 -20.52 -7.95 1.88
CA ALA A 20 -21.81 -7.40 1.43
C ALA A 20 -22.99 -7.83 2.31
N SER A 21 -22.93 -9.01 2.93
CA SER A 21 -23.97 -9.50 3.83
C SER A 21 -23.80 -9.03 5.29
N ARG A 22 -22.63 -8.53 5.66
CA ARG A 22 -22.27 -8.17 7.05
C ARG A 22 -22.39 -6.68 7.35
N LEU A 23 -22.21 -5.82 6.34
CA LEU A 23 -22.27 -4.37 6.51
C LEU A 23 -23.70 -3.84 6.35
N PRO A 24 -24.15 -2.89 7.20
CA PRO A 24 -25.39 -2.15 6.99
C PRO A 24 -25.45 -1.50 5.61
N ALA A 25 -26.66 -1.40 5.04
CA ALA A 25 -26.83 -0.91 3.67
C ALA A 25 -26.39 0.56 3.49
N ASP A 26 -26.61 1.40 4.50
CA ASP A 26 -26.19 2.80 4.53
C ASP A 26 -24.67 2.96 4.59
N VAL A 27 -23.99 2.11 5.36
CA VAL A 27 -22.53 2.06 5.44
C VAL A 27 -21.93 1.67 4.09
N ARG A 28 -22.49 0.64 3.43
CA ARG A 28 -22.06 0.26 2.09
C ARG A 28 -22.24 1.39 1.09
N ALA A 29 -23.42 2.00 1.07
CA ALA A 29 -23.69 3.12 0.17
C ALA A 29 -22.72 4.30 0.37
N ALA A 30 -22.32 4.58 1.62
CA ALA A 30 -21.34 5.61 1.92
C ALA A 30 -19.94 5.27 1.37
N PHE A 31 -19.52 4.01 1.47
CA PHE A 31 -18.25 3.55 0.90
C PHE A 31 -18.27 3.52 -0.63
N ASP A 32 -19.37 3.06 -1.23
CA ASP A 32 -19.53 3.04 -2.68
C ASP A 32 -19.51 4.45 -3.28
N ALA A 33 -20.16 5.42 -2.60
CA ALA A 33 -20.15 6.81 -3.01
C ALA A 33 -18.74 7.44 -2.90
N ASP A 34 -17.98 7.11 -1.85
CA ASP A 34 -16.61 7.60 -1.67
C ASP A 34 -15.67 7.01 -2.73
N LEU A 35 -15.82 5.73 -3.04
CA LEU A 35 -15.09 5.06 -4.09
C LEU A 35 -15.39 5.67 -5.47
N ALA A 36 -16.67 5.89 -5.79
CA ALA A 36 -17.07 6.55 -7.03
C ALA A 36 -16.49 7.97 -7.14
N ARG A 37 -16.46 8.71 -6.03
CA ARG A 37 -15.84 10.05 -5.97
C ARG A 37 -14.33 9.98 -6.25
N ALA A 38 -13.62 9.05 -5.63
CA ALA A 38 -12.17 8.89 -5.78
C ALA A 38 -11.81 8.50 -7.22
N THR A 39 -12.56 7.57 -7.82
CA THR A 39 -12.31 7.10 -9.19
C THR A 39 -12.68 8.13 -10.26
N ALA A 40 -13.69 8.97 -10.01
CA ALA A 40 -14.12 10.01 -10.95
C ALA A 40 -13.08 11.13 -11.14
N THR A 41 -12.17 11.34 -10.17
CA THR A 41 -11.16 12.41 -10.27
C THR A 41 -10.01 12.07 -11.23
N GLY A 42 -9.86 10.79 -11.62
CA GLY A 42 -8.72 10.33 -12.38
C GLY A 42 -7.42 10.33 -11.58
N ILE A 43 -6.36 9.79 -12.14
CA ILE A 43 -5.03 9.81 -11.52
C ILE A 43 -4.59 11.27 -11.37
N PRO A 44 -4.17 11.70 -10.16
CA PRO A 44 -3.71 13.08 -9.95
C PRO A 44 -2.55 13.44 -10.89
N ALA A 45 -2.61 14.65 -11.44
CA ALA A 45 -1.63 15.12 -12.43
C ALA A 45 -0.22 15.31 -11.84
N ASP A 46 -0.12 15.40 -10.52
CA ASP A 46 1.11 15.56 -9.74
C ASP A 46 1.72 14.23 -9.29
N VAL A 47 1.16 13.09 -9.71
CA VAL A 47 1.80 11.79 -9.48
C VAL A 47 3.18 11.77 -10.11
N THR A 48 4.16 11.46 -9.30
CA THR A 48 5.57 11.42 -9.71
C THR A 48 5.80 10.39 -10.84
N ALA A 49 6.36 10.82 -11.94
CA ALA A 49 6.57 9.97 -13.11
C ALA A 49 7.77 9.02 -12.97
N ALA A 50 7.75 7.91 -13.71
CA ALA A 50 8.95 7.08 -13.90
C ALA A 50 10.08 7.91 -14.52
N GLY A 51 11.33 7.60 -14.15
CA GLY A 51 12.54 8.35 -14.52
C GLY A 51 12.93 9.43 -13.50
N THR A 52 12.10 9.73 -12.50
CA THR A 52 12.42 10.71 -11.45
C THR A 52 12.97 10.02 -10.19
N ALA A 53 13.65 10.79 -9.34
CA ALA A 53 14.13 10.29 -8.06
C ALA A 53 12.94 9.92 -7.13
N MET A 54 13.04 8.76 -6.46
CA MET A 54 12.11 8.38 -5.41
C MET A 54 12.24 9.36 -4.25
N PRO A 55 11.16 9.98 -3.78
CA PRO A 55 11.19 10.77 -2.56
C PRO A 55 11.68 9.93 -1.38
N ASP A 56 12.67 10.44 -0.65
CA ASP A 56 13.09 9.87 0.62
C ASP A 56 12.42 10.63 1.78
N GLY A 57 12.33 10.03 2.94
CA GLY A 57 11.75 10.66 4.12
C GLY A 57 11.94 9.79 5.36
N ASP A 58 11.73 10.44 6.51
CA ASP A 58 11.77 9.78 7.80
C ASP A 58 10.59 8.80 7.91
N VAL A 59 10.91 7.55 8.21
CA VAL A 59 9.94 6.50 8.49
C VAL A 59 10.23 5.88 9.84
N VAL A 60 9.26 5.16 10.37
CA VAL A 60 9.41 4.46 11.65
C VAL A 60 9.24 2.97 11.41
N ASP A 61 10.19 2.18 11.88
CA ASP A 61 10.12 0.72 11.79
C ASP A 61 9.08 0.13 12.75
N GLU A 62 8.88 -1.18 12.68
CA GLU A 62 7.94 -1.90 13.55
C GLU A 62 8.30 -1.83 15.04
N GLY A 63 9.56 -1.62 15.37
CA GLY A 63 10.06 -1.42 16.73
C GLY A 63 9.87 0.01 17.27
N GLY A 64 9.35 0.92 16.43
CA GLY A 64 9.21 2.32 16.77
C GLY A 64 10.50 3.14 16.58
N HIS A 65 11.52 2.60 15.91
CA HIS A 65 12.79 3.30 15.71
C HIS A 65 12.74 4.15 14.42
N PRO A 66 13.20 5.40 14.49
CA PRO A 66 13.28 6.26 13.31
C PRO A 66 14.37 5.75 12.35
N THR A 67 14.05 5.78 11.06
CA THR A 67 14.95 5.44 9.95
C THR A 67 14.51 6.23 8.71
N THR A 68 15.09 5.98 7.53
CA THR A 68 14.62 6.56 6.28
C THR A 68 14.28 5.47 5.26
N LEU A 69 13.43 5.80 4.29
CA LEU A 69 13.09 4.85 3.24
C LEU A 69 14.33 4.40 2.45
N ALA A 70 15.27 5.32 2.20
CA ALA A 70 16.54 4.99 1.55
C ALA A 70 17.39 4.02 2.39
N SER A 71 17.46 4.23 3.71
CA SER A 71 18.17 3.34 4.64
C SER A 71 17.57 1.94 4.66
N VAL A 72 16.23 1.86 4.68
CA VAL A 72 15.50 0.57 4.64
C VAL A 72 15.79 -0.22 3.37
N ARG A 73 15.94 0.45 2.22
CA ARG A 73 16.30 -0.19 0.96
C ARG A 73 17.75 -0.69 0.94
N ALA A 74 18.60 -0.11 1.76
CA ALA A 74 20.04 -0.46 1.87
C ALA A 74 20.78 -0.46 0.52
N GLY A 75 20.49 0.51 -0.36
CA GLY A 75 21.08 0.61 -1.70
C GLY A 75 20.62 -0.43 -2.71
N ARG A 76 19.66 -1.28 -2.35
CA ARG A 76 19.09 -2.29 -3.28
C ARG A 76 17.97 -1.70 -4.12
N PRO A 77 17.71 -2.24 -5.32
CA PRO A 77 16.42 -2.07 -5.97
C PRO A 77 15.30 -2.50 -5.02
N ALA A 78 14.14 -1.86 -5.12
CA ALA A 78 13.03 -2.18 -4.23
C ALA A 78 11.66 -2.09 -4.91
N VAL A 79 10.75 -2.94 -4.47
CA VAL A 79 9.30 -2.77 -4.63
C VAL A 79 8.80 -2.09 -3.37
N VAL A 80 8.29 -0.88 -3.50
CA VAL A 80 7.70 -0.10 -2.40
C VAL A 80 6.18 -0.08 -2.56
N VAL A 81 5.47 -0.61 -1.57
CA VAL A 81 4.01 -0.78 -1.59
C VAL A 81 3.37 0.19 -0.60
N PHE A 82 2.67 1.20 -1.10
CA PHE A 82 1.88 2.09 -0.26
C PHE A 82 0.50 1.49 -0.01
N TYR A 83 0.11 1.40 1.26
CA TYR A 83 -1.17 0.83 1.68
C TYR A 83 -1.85 1.68 2.76
N ARG A 84 -3.14 1.49 2.94
CA ARG A 84 -3.99 2.36 3.76
C ARG A 84 -3.81 2.17 5.27
N GLY A 85 -3.50 0.96 5.71
CA GLY A 85 -3.32 0.58 7.12
C GLY A 85 -3.74 -0.86 7.40
N ALA A 86 -3.37 -1.37 8.59
CA ALA A 86 -3.67 -2.73 9.04
C ALA A 86 -5.16 -2.99 9.32
N TRP A 87 -5.96 -1.94 9.45
CA TRP A 87 -7.41 -2.00 9.57
C TRP A 87 -8.11 -2.35 8.24
N CYS A 88 -7.45 -2.14 7.10
CA CYS A 88 -8.01 -2.33 5.77
C CYS A 88 -7.95 -3.80 5.34
N PRO A 89 -9.09 -4.50 5.15
CA PRO A 89 -9.09 -5.92 4.81
C PRO A 89 -8.45 -6.21 3.45
N TYR A 90 -8.63 -5.33 2.46
CA TYR A 90 -8.00 -5.45 1.15
C TYR A 90 -6.47 -5.36 1.24
N CYS A 91 -5.95 -4.48 2.13
CA CYS A 91 -4.52 -4.35 2.34
C CYS A 91 -3.93 -5.60 3.01
N ASN A 92 -4.62 -6.15 4.02
CA ASN A 92 -4.20 -7.40 4.67
C ASN A 92 -4.12 -8.55 3.65
N LEU A 93 -5.16 -8.69 2.82
CA LEU A 93 -5.21 -9.71 1.76
C LEU A 93 -4.04 -9.55 0.79
N THR A 94 -3.80 -8.33 0.30
CA THR A 94 -2.76 -8.02 -0.69
C THR A 94 -1.36 -8.28 -0.14
N LEU A 95 -1.04 -7.76 1.06
CA LEU A 95 0.30 -7.92 1.62
C LEU A 95 0.59 -9.38 1.95
N ARG A 96 -0.43 -10.17 2.34
CA ARG A 96 -0.29 -11.61 2.50
C ARG A 96 -0.06 -12.32 1.15
N ALA A 97 -0.78 -11.94 0.11
CA ALA A 97 -0.55 -12.49 -1.24
C ALA A 97 0.87 -12.19 -1.73
N TYR A 98 1.39 -10.98 -1.45
CA TYR A 98 2.79 -10.62 -1.77
C TYR A 98 3.79 -11.44 -0.95
N GLN A 99 3.50 -11.73 0.33
CA GLN A 99 4.31 -12.65 1.13
C GLN A 99 4.38 -14.04 0.50
N GLU A 100 3.24 -14.55 0.07
CA GLU A 100 3.11 -15.91 -0.48
C GLU A 100 3.77 -16.07 -1.86
N THR A 101 3.82 -15.00 -2.66
CA THR A 101 4.15 -15.11 -4.10
C THR A 101 5.32 -14.23 -4.55
N LEU A 102 5.57 -13.07 -3.93
CA LEU A 102 6.63 -12.16 -4.38
C LEU A 102 7.93 -12.32 -3.61
N VAL A 103 7.88 -12.59 -2.30
CA VAL A 103 9.09 -12.51 -1.45
C VAL A 103 10.22 -13.37 -1.99
N SER A 104 9.96 -14.66 -2.26
CA SER A 104 10.98 -15.58 -2.78
C SER A 104 11.50 -15.17 -4.15
N GLU A 105 10.63 -14.66 -5.02
CA GLU A 105 10.99 -14.22 -6.37
C GLU A 105 11.84 -12.94 -6.34
N LEU A 106 11.54 -12.02 -5.43
CA LEU A 106 12.29 -10.80 -5.23
C LEU A 106 13.66 -11.06 -4.60
N ASP A 107 13.73 -11.97 -3.62
CA ASP A 107 14.98 -12.36 -2.97
C ASP A 107 15.99 -12.94 -3.97
N VAL A 108 15.55 -13.82 -4.89
CA VAL A 108 16.39 -14.37 -5.96
C VAL A 108 16.93 -13.26 -6.87
N ARG A 109 16.17 -12.17 -7.07
CA ARG A 109 16.56 -11.01 -7.90
C ARG A 109 17.34 -9.95 -7.12
N GLY A 110 17.56 -10.13 -5.82
CA GLY A 110 18.21 -9.12 -4.97
C GLY A 110 17.37 -7.84 -4.76
N VAL A 111 16.07 -7.90 -4.98
CA VAL A 111 15.12 -6.79 -4.85
C VAL A 111 14.48 -6.79 -3.48
N ALA A 112 14.46 -5.66 -2.79
CA ALA A 112 13.79 -5.51 -1.51
C ALA A 112 12.27 -5.34 -1.70
N LEU A 113 11.47 -5.84 -0.74
CA LEU A 113 10.05 -5.51 -0.63
C LEU A 113 9.83 -4.67 0.64
N VAL A 114 9.20 -3.50 0.49
CA VAL A 114 8.93 -2.57 1.60
C VAL A 114 7.48 -2.14 1.54
N ALA A 115 6.72 -2.34 2.63
CA ALA A 115 5.36 -1.83 2.75
C ALA A 115 5.33 -0.55 3.60
N VAL A 116 4.60 0.47 3.15
CA VAL A 116 4.57 1.81 3.75
C VAL A 116 3.13 2.24 3.99
N SER A 117 2.80 2.72 5.18
CA SER A 117 1.49 3.29 5.51
C SER A 117 1.60 4.48 6.48
N PRO A 118 0.58 5.35 6.57
CA PRO A 118 0.59 6.45 7.54
C PRO A 118 0.28 6.00 8.97
N GLN A 119 -0.08 4.75 9.19
CA GLN A 119 -0.44 4.24 10.50
C GLN A 119 0.74 4.30 11.45
N LYS A 120 0.54 4.84 12.65
CA LYS A 120 1.56 4.83 13.70
C LYS A 120 1.89 3.38 14.11
N PRO A 121 3.15 3.09 14.43
CA PRO A 121 3.54 1.83 15.07
C PRO A 121 3.05 1.88 16.53
N ASP A 122 1.90 1.28 16.80
CA ASP A 122 1.25 1.36 18.12
C ASP A 122 1.29 -0.01 18.75
N GLY A 123 2.04 -0.66 19.21
CA GLY A 123 2.03 -1.92 19.98
C GLY A 123 0.80 -2.85 19.80
N SER A 124 -0.21 -2.47 19.00
CA SER A 124 -1.18 -3.41 18.47
C SER A 124 -0.49 -4.30 17.44
N LEU A 125 -0.93 -5.53 17.27
CA LEU A 125 -0.34 -6.45 16.29
C LEU A 125 -0.08 -5.69 14.98
N SER A 126 1.19 -5.41 14.70
CA SER A 126 1.61 -4.71 13.50
C SER A 126 1.05 -5.43 12.26
N MET A 127 0.98 -4.76 11.14
CA MET A 127 0.62 -5.39 9.86
C MET A 127 1.47 -6.65 9.64
N GLN A 128 2.76 -6.57 10.00
CA GLN A 128 3.73 -7.64 9.87
C GLN A 128 3.36 -8.85 10.73
N GLN A 129 3.09 -8.65 12.02
CA GLN A 129 2.72 -9.73 12.95
C GLN A 129 1.35 -10.34 12.59
N LYS A 130 0.37 -9.50 12.24
CA LYS A 130 -0.99 -9.94 11.90
C LYS A 130 -1.04 -10.84 10.66
N ASN A 131 -0.10 -10.66 9.73
CA ASN A 131 -0.09 -11.35 8.45
C ASN A 131 1.17 -12.23 8.24
N ASP A 132 1.98 -12.45 9.27
CA ASP A 132 3.22 -13.23 9.24
C ASP A 132 4.17 -12.78 8.11
N LEU A 133 4.32 -11.44 7.94
CA LEU A 133 5.14 -10.88 6.88
C LEU A 133 6.63 -10.93 7.27
N THR A 134 7.47 -11.40 6.37
CA THR A 134 8.94 -11.49 6.57
C THR A 134 9.69 -10.31 5.95
N TYR A 135 9.02 -9.47 5.17
CA TYR A 135 9.59 -8.28 4.57
C TYR A 135 9.32 -7.03 5.43
N THR A 136 10.03 -5.96 5.13
CA THR A 136 10.00 -4.74 5.94
C THR A 136 8.67 -3.99 5.80
N VAL A 137 8.10 -3.62 6.94
CA VAL A 137 6.91 -2.76 7.05
C VAL A 137 7.29 -1.52 7.85
N VAL A 138 6.99 -0.33 7.31
CA VAL A 138 7.29 0.94 7.97
C VAL A 138 6.09 1.88 8.00
N SER A 139 6.12 2.79 8.96
CA SER A 139 5.21 3.92 9.04
C SER A 139 5.82 5.14 8.35
N ASP A 140 5.04 5.86 7.53
CA ASP A 140 5.34 7.19 6.97
C ASP A 140 4.55 8.25 7.75
N PRO A 141 5.08 8.77 8.89
CA PRO A 141 4.37 9.71 9.72
C PRO A 141 4.06 11.00 8.94
N GLY A 142 2.79 11.37 8.91
CA GLY A 142 2.35 12.54 8.15
C GLY A 142 2.26 12.33 6.64
N ASN A 143 2.32 11.08 6.15
CA ASN A 143 2.22 10.78 4.72
C ASN A 143 3.21 11.59 3.86
N GLN A 144 4.40 11.88 4.39
CA GLN A 144 5.32 12.82 3.76
C GLN A 144 5.92 12.28 2.44
N ILE A 145 6.17 10.96 2.37
CA ILE A 145 6.68 10.31 1.14
C ILE A 145 5.53 10.18 0.15
N ALA A 146 4.37 9.68 0.61
CA ALA A 146 3.17 9.56 -0.21
C ALA A 146 2.71 10.93 -0.76
N GLY A 147 2.82 12.00 0.03
CA GLY A 147 2.52 13.36 -0.40
C GLY A 147 3.43 13.86 -1.52
N ARG A 148 4.74 13.60 -1.41
CA ARG A 148 5.70 13.98 -2.47
C ARG A 148 5.56 13.14 -3.73
N LEU A 149 5.00 11.93 -3.63
CA LEU A 149 4.65 11.10 -4.78
C LEU A 149 3.36 11.55 -5.47
N GLY A 150 2.56 12.44 -4.84
CA GLY A 150 1.27 12.87 -5.38
C GLY A 150 0.16 11.81 -5.27
N ILE A 151 0.28 10.85 -4.36
CA ILE A 151 -0.65 9.71 -4.25
C ILE A 151 -1.62 9.82 -3.05
N LEU A 152 -1.86 11.03 -2.54
CA LEU A 152 -2.74 11.21 -1.38
C LEU A 152 -4.21 11.35 -1.79
N THR A 153 -5.08 10.79 -0.95
CA THR A 153 -6.53 10.94 -1.01
C THR A 153 -7.10 11.20 0.38
N ALA A 154 -8.21 11.90 0.44
CA ALA A 154 -8.95 12.12 1.68
C ALA A 154 -10.29 11.40 1.61
N THR A 155 -10.63 10.67 2.67
CA THR A 155 -11.94 10.03 2.82
C THR A 155 -13.04 11.09 2.97
N GLY A 156 -14.11 10.99 2.20
CA GLY A 156 -15.26 11.90 2.27
C GLY A 156 -15.99 11.80 3.61
N LYS A 157 -16.72 12.88 3.97
CA LYS A 157 -17.38 12.97 5.29
C LYS A 157 -18.30 11.76 5.57
N GLN A 158 -19.13 11.36 4.61
CA GLN A 158 -20.07 10.26 4.81
C GLN A 158 -19.35 8.92 5.05
N ALA A 159 -18.27 8.66 4.32
CA ALA A 159 -17.47 7.46 4.53
C ALA A 159 -16.70 7.50 5.86
N ARG A 160 -16.26 8.68 6.33
CA ARG A 160 -15.68 8.82 7.68
C ARG A 160 -16.72 8.53 8.76
N ASP A 161 -17.93 9.08 8.65
CA ASP A 161 -19.03 8.82 9.60
C ASP A 161 -19.35 7.32 9.65
N ALA A 162 -19.35 6.66 8.48
CA ALA A 162 -19.51 5.22 8.36
C ALA A 162 -18.36 4.43 9.01
N GLN A 163 -17.11 4.85 8.82
CA GLN A 163 -15.95 4.25 9.48
C GLN A 163 -16.06 4.38 11.00
N MET A 164 -16.40 5.56 11.51
CA MET A 164 -16.59 5.81 12.94
C MET A 164 -17.71 4.93 13.54
N SER A 165 -18.81 4.72 12.81
CA SER A 165 -19.88 3.82 13.24
C SER A 165 -19.44 2.36 13.38
N LEU A 166 -18.38 1.97 12.68
CA LEU A 166 -17.74 0.66 12.77
C LEU A 166 -16.56 0.63 13.78
N GLY A 167 -16.38 1.72 14.55
CA GLY A 167 -15.29 1.83 15.53
C GLY A 167 -13.92 2.17 14.94
N LEU A 168 -13.87 2.70 13.71
CA LEU A 168 -12.63 3.08 13.03
C LEU A 168 -12.54 4.61 12.93
N ASP A 169 -11.66 5.24 13.72
CA ASP A 169 -11.25 6.63 13.56
C ASP A 169 -9.82 6.69 13.00
N LEU A 170 -9.68 7.21 11.78
CA LEU A 170 -8.37 7.32 11.14
C LEU A 170 -7.46 8.34 11.83
N ALA A 171 -8.04 9.37 12.50
CA ALA A 171 -7.26 10.32 13.25
C ALA A 171 -6.57 9.69 14.47
N ASP A 172 -7.16 8.65 15.05
CA ASP A 172 -6.54 7.90 16.14
C ASP A 172 -5.45 6.92 15.63
N ILE A 173 -5.54 6.50 14.38
CA ILE A 173 -4.67 5.46 13.80
C ILE A 173 -3.48 6.07 13.06
N ASN A 174 -3.69 7.11 12.27
CA ASN A 174 -2.64 7.77 11.53
C ASN A 174 -1.71 8.55 12.47
N ALA A 175 -0.42 8.52 12.18
CA ALA A 175 0.60 9.14 13.03
C ALA A 175 0.46 10.67 13.12
N ASP A 176 -0.13 11.30 12.10
CA ASP A 176 -0.35 12.75 12.03
C ASP A 176 -1.75 13.21 12.53
N GLY A 177 -2.58 12.27 12.97
CA GLY A 177 -3.94 12.58 13.42
C GLY A 177 -4.89 13.02 12.30
N THR A 178 -4.58 12.75 11.05
CA THR A 178 -5.42 13.10 9.89
C THR A 178 -6.20 11.90 9.35
N HIS A 179 -7.18 12.19 8.47
CA HIS A 179 -7.92 11.17 7.73
C HIS A 179 -7.36 10.94 6.31
N THR A 180 -6.15 11.44 6.04
CA THR A 180 -5.50 11.32 4.72
C THR A 180 -4.84 9.95 4.59
N LEU A 181 -5.01 9.35 3.43
CA LEU A 181 -4.49 8.03 3.11
C LEU A 181 -3.75 8.05 1.77
N PRO A 182 -2.77 7.18 1.54
CA PRO A 182 -2.28 6.96 0.20
C PRO A 182 -3.31 6.18 -0.62
N PHE A 183 -3.43 6.49 -1.90
CA PHE A 183 -3.95 5.52 -2.86
C PHE A 183 -3.08 4.27 -2.80
N PRO A 184 -3.66 3.05 -2.84
CA PRO A 184 -2.85 1.85 -3.00
C PRO A 184 -1.95 1.98 -4.22
N THR A 185 -0.65 1.91 -4.01
CA THR A 185 0.33 2.20 -5.05
C THR A 185 1.52 1.28 -4.91
N VAL A 186 2.01 0.77 -6.04
CA VAL A 186 3.28 0.04 -6.10
C VAL A 186 4.28 0.86 -6.88
N VAL A 187 5.48 1.03 -6.34
CA VAL A 187 6.59 1.73 -6.97
C VAL A 187 7.79 0.80 -7.07
N ILE A 188 8.36 0.64 -8.25
CA ILE A 188 9.64 -0.04 -8.43
C ILE A 188 10.73 1.01 -8.55
N VAL A 189 11.72 0.89 -7.67
CA VAL A 189 12.86 1.81 -7.55
C VAL A 189 14.14 1.04 -7.82
N ASP A 190 15.04 1.57 -8.65
CA ASP A 190 16.36 0.97 -8.88
C ASP A 190 17.33 1.22 -7.71
N ALA A 191 18.53 0.65 -7.79
CA ALA A 191 19.58 0.82 -6.78
C ALA A 191 19.99 2.30 -6.60
N ALA A 192 19.95 3.10 -7.67
CA ALA A 192 20.26 4.53 -7.63
C ALA A 192 19.15 5.39 -7.01
N GLY A 193 18.00 4.79 -6.70
CA GLY A 193 16.85 5.52 -6.14
C GLY A 193 15.95 6.17 -7.19
N THR A 194 16.01 5.74 -8.43
CA THR A 194 15.15 6.25 -9.51
C THR A 194 13.90 5.38 -9.63
N ILE A 195 12.73 6.00 -9.71
CA ILE A 195 11.46 5.32 -10.00
C ILE A 195 11.54 4.78 -11.43
N ARG A 196 11.31 3.48 -11.59
CA ARG A 196 11.30 2.81 -12.89
C ARG A 196 9.92 2.39 -13.33
N TRP A 197 9.03 2.20 -12.38
CA TRP A 197 7.64 1.88 -12.61
C TRP A 197 6.80 2.35 -11.43
N ILE A 198 5.59 2.82 -11.70
CA ILE A 198 4.62 3.22 -10.68
C ILE A 198 3.22 2.85 -11.16
N ASP A 199 2.45 2.23 -10.30
CA ASP A 199 1.07 1.84 -10.54
C ASP A 199 0.18 2.32 -9.38
N VAL A 200 -0.77 3.21 -9.68
CA VAL A 200 -1.63 3.89 -8.71
C VAL A 200 -3.08 3.42 -8.88
N HIS A 201 -3.66 2.89 -7.84
CA HIS A 201 -5.03 2.40 -7.82
C HIS A 201 -5.97 3.39 -7.13
N LEU A 202 -6.79 4.11 -7.90
CA LEU A 202 -7.82 5.01 -7.38
C LEU A 202 -8.95 4.25 -6.69
N ASP A 203 -9.27 3.06 -7.21
CA ASP A 203 -10.13 2.09 -6.56
C ASP A 203 -9.33 1.36 -5.47
N TYR A 204 -9.62 1.68 -4.21
CA TYR A 204 -8.91 1.07 -3.08
C TYR A 204 -9.17 -0.43 -2.90
N THR A 205 -10.02 -1.03 -3.69
CA THR A 205 -10.26 -2.49 -3.71
C THR A 205 -9.38 -3.22 -4.72
N THR A 206 -8.79 -2.51 -5.69
CA THR A 206 -7.89 -3.08 -6.69
C THR A 206 -6.41 -2.98 -6.29
N ARG A 207 -5.57 -3.80 -6.89
CA ARG A 207 -4.12 -3.89 -6.60
C ARG A 207 -3.37 -4.36 -7.83
N SER A 208 -2.09 -3.98 -7.89
CA SER A 208 -1.15 -4.59 -8.83
C SER A 208 -1.01 -6.09 -8.53
N GLU A 209 -1.19 -6.92 -9.54
CA GLU A 209 -1.01 -8.37 -9.39
C GLU A 209 0.48 -8.74 -9.28
N PRO A 210 0.84 -9.79 -8.53
CA PRO A 210 2.24 -10.23 -8.42
C PRO A 210 2.92 -10.45 -9.78
N ALA A 211 2.21 -11.02 -10.74
CA ALA A 211 2.74 -11.27 -12.09
C ALA A 211 3.08 -9.98 -12.85
N GLU A 212 2.29 -8.91 -12.66
CA GLU A 212 2.53 -7.59 -13.24
C GLU A 212 3.79 -6.96 -12.64
N ILE A 213 3.93 -7.03 -11.31
CA ILE A 213 5.10 -6.53 -10.58
C ILE A 213 6.37 -7.26 -11.05
N LEU A 214 6.35 -8.60 -11.14
CA LEU A 214 7.49 -9.39 -11.61
C LEU A 214 7.87 -9.06 -13.05
N THR A 215 6.89 -8.90 -13.93
CA THR A 215 7.11 -8.49 -15.31
C THR A 215 7.78 -7.11 -15.39
N ALA A 216 7.33 -6.15 -14.59
CA ALA A 216 7.91 -4.82 -14.54
C ALA A 216 9.34 -4.86 -13.98
N ILE A 217 9.61 -5.66 -12.95
CA ILE A 217 10.96 -5.84 -12.38
C ILE A 217 11.91 -6.44 -13.42
N ASP A 218 11.50 -7.50 -14.10
CA ASP A 218 12.35 -8.16 -15.11
C ASP A 218 12.69 -7.19 -16.24
N ALA A 219 11.75 -6.32 -16.65
CA ALA A 219 12.01 -5.27 -17.61
C ALA A 219 13.00 -4.21 -17.09
N VAL A 220 12.93 -3.83 -15.80
CA VAL A 220 13.87 -2.90 -15.16
C VAL A 220 15.26 -3.50 -15.09
N LEU A 221 15.38 -4.76 -14.67
CA LEU A 221 16.67 -5.44 -14.52
C LEU A 221 17.35 -5.69 -15.89
N ALA A 222 16.57 -6.00 -16.94
CA ALA A 222 17.10 -6.21 -18.30
C ALA A 222 17.67 -4.92 -18.92
N ASN A 223 17.11 -3.76 -18.59
CA ASN A 223 17.54 -2.46 -19.13
C ASN A 223 18.67 -1.78 -18.35
N HIS A 224 19.06 -2.33 -17.20
CA HIS A 224 20.11 -1.80 -16.36
C HIS A 224 21.09 -2.94 -16.02
N HIS A 225 22.09 -3.16 -16.91
CA HIS A 225 23.25 -3.98 -16.56
C HIS A 225 23.98 -3.28 -15.40
N PHE A 226 23.93 -3.88 -14.23
CA PHE A 226 24.68 -3.49 -13.03
C PHE A 226 26.15 -3.86 -13.16
#